data_f109ec02c6731a72796cd9fbb66bf57c
#
_entry.id   f109ec02c6731a72796cd9fbb66bf57c
#
_cell.length_a   1.000
_cell.length_b   1.000
_cell.length_c   1.000
_cell.angle_alpha   90.00
_cell.angle_beta   90.00
_cell.angle_gamma   90.00
#
_symmetry.space_group_name_H-M   'P 1'
#
loop_
_entity.id
_entity.type
_entity.pdbx_description
1 polymer ?
#
loop_
_entity_poly.entity_id
_entity_poly.type
_entity_poly.pdbx_seq_one_letter_code
_entity_poly.pdbx_strand_id
1 'polypeptide(L)'
;MVALMKCMCLMVQAQTTVQSQSDLGIFRFPLFERAVRCIKFYEGWHDIKRNYPYIGWGHCVQPHENFKKNLTLEQADSLLRSDLRIFCGMFRKYGKDSLLLAVLAYNVGPYKVLGDRRKFRKSRLLQKIERGERDIEREYLDFCRWKGKVIASIRRRRNTELRLLYKP
;
A
#
# COMPACT_ATOMS: atom_id res chain seq x y z
N MET A 1 -0.68 -8.75 44.42
CA MET A 1 0.22 -8.39 43.30
C MET A 1 0.42 -9.49 42.26
N VAL A 2 0.48 -10.77 42.60
CA VAL A 2 0.69 -11.89 41.65
C VAL A 2 -0.48 -12.12 40.70
N ALA A 3 -1.73 -11.86 41.10
CA ALA A 3 -2.92 -12.05 40.28
C ALA A 3 -3.06 -11.02 39.13
N LEU A 4 -2.65 -9.76 39.35
CA LEU A 4 -2.67 -8.70 38.33
C LEU A 4 -1.64 -8.95 37.21
N MET A 5 -0.46 -9.47 37.54
CA MET A 5 0.56 -9.79 36.55
C MET A 5 0.15 -10.97 35.63
N LYS A 6 -0.55 -11.98 36.18
CA LYS A 6 -1.07 -13.10 35.37
C LYS A 6 -2.17 -12.65 34.38
N CYS A 7 -3.04 -11.72 34.82
CA CYS A 7 -4.10 -11.19 33.95
C CYS A 7 -3.54 -10.35 32.78
N MET A 8 -2.53 -9.51 33.02
CA MET A 8 -1.86 -8.76 31.96
C MET A 8 -1.12 -9.67 30.96
N CYS A 9 -0.48 -10.73 31.43
CA CYS A 9 0.22 -11.68 30.57
C CYS A 9 -0.76 -12.45 29.66
N LEU A 10 -1.93 -12.83 30.17
CA LEU A 10 -2.98 -13.48 29.37
C LEU A 10 -3.62 -12.54 28.35
N MET A 11 -3.79 -11.26 28.66
CA MET A 11 -4.29 -10.25 27.72
C MET A 11 -3.30 -9.98 26.59
N VAL A 12 -2.01 -9.90 26.87
CA VAL A 12 -0.97 -9.73 25.84
C VAL A 12 -0.86 -10.96 24.96
N GLN A 13 -0.98 -12.17 25.51
CA GLN A 13 -0.97 -13.42 24.73
C GLN A 13 -2.23 -13.58 23.89
N ALA A 14 -3.42 -13.17 24.37
CA ALA A 14 -4.65 -13.20 23.58
C ALA A 14 -4.60 -12.22 22.39
N GLN A 15 -4.06 -11.01 22.59
CA GLN A 15 -3.88 -10.04 21.52
C GLN A 15 -2.87 -10.51 20.46
N THR A 16 -1.77 -11.16 20.86
CA THR A 16 -0.79 -11.74 19.93
C THR A 16 -1.38 -12.92 19.13
N THR A 17 -2.20 -13.74 19.76
CA THR A 17 -2.82 -14.91 19.12
C THR A 17 -3.89 -14.49 18.10
N VAL A 18 -4.71 -13.49 18.40
CA VAL A 18 -5.72 -12.93 17.48
C VAL A 18 -5.04 -12.25 16.29
N GLN A 19 -3.95 -11.52 16.53
CA GLN A 19 -3.17 -10.88 15.46
C GLN A 19 -2.53 -11.93 14.52
N SER A 20 -2.01 -13.03 15.07
CA SER A 20 -1.41 -14.12 14.27
C SER A 20 -2.45 -14.88 13.45
N GLN A 21 -3.67 -15.07 13.93
CA GLN A 21 -4.74 -15.75 13.19
C GLN A 21 -5.29 -14.89 12.05
N SER A 22 -5.40 -13.56 12.23
CA SER A 22 -5.77 -12.63 11.16
C SER A 22 -4.68 -12.54 10.09
N ASP A 23 -3.42 -12.62 10.48
CA ASP A 23 -2.28 -12.62 9.57
C ASP A 23 -2.23 -13.88 8.69
N LEU A 24 -2.46 -15.07 9.27
CA LEU A 24 -2.56 -16.31 8.51
C LEU A 24 -3.70 -16.29 7.47
N GLY A 25 -4.80 -15.59 7.75
CA GLY A 25 -5.93 -15.46 6.83
C GLY A 25 -5.58 -14.71 5.53
N ILE A 26 -4.80 -13.63 5.59
CA ILE A 26 -4.45 -12.83 4.40
C ILE A 26 -3.45 -13.55 3.49
N PHE A 27 -2.55 -14.37 4.03
CA PHE A 27 -1.56 -15.12 3.25
C PHE A 27 -2.15 -16.26 2.42
N ARG A 28 -3.41 -16.66 2.65
CA ARG A 28 -4.14 -17.60 1.80
C ARG A 28 -4.53 -17.01 0.44
N PHE A 29 -4.59 -15.70 0.33
CA PHE A 29 -4.94 -15.03 -0.92
C PHE A 29 -3.74 -14.91 -1.86
N PRO A 30 -3.95 -14.95 -3.19
CA PRO A 30 -2.93 -14.60 -4.17
C PRO A 30 -2.36 -13.19 -3.92
N LEU A 31 -1.12 -12.96 -4.33
CA LEU A 31 -0.42 -11.68 -4.07
C LEU A 31 -1.23 -10.45 -4.50
N PHE A 32 -1.88 -10.50 -5.66
CA PHE A 32 -2.71 -9.40 -6.15
C PHE A 32 -3.89 -9.10 -5.21
N GLU A 33 -4.55 -10.14 -4.68
CA GLU A 33 -5.64 -9.98 -3.71
C GLU A 33 -5.15 -9.41 -2.37
N ARG A 34 -3.94 -9.79 -1.93
CA ARG A 34 -3.32 -9.17 -0.74
C ARG A 34 -3.10 -7.67 -0.96
N ALA A 35 -2.62 -7.28 -2.15
CA ALA A 35 -2.42 -5.89 -2.53
C ALA A 35 -3.74 -5.10 -2.53
N VAL A 36 -4.79 -5.62 -3.16
CA VAL A 36 -6.12 -5.00 -3.19
C VAL A 36 -6.66 -4.80 -1.77
N ARG A 37 -6.60 -5.82 -0.91
CA ARG A 37 -7.05 -5.75 0.49
C ARG A 37 -6.23 -4.76 1.30
N CYS A 38 -4.91 -4.72 1.10
CA CYS A 38 -4.01 -3.78 1.75
C CYS A 38 -4.37 -2.33 1.36
N ILE A 39 -4.59 -2.05 0.08
CA ILE A 39 -4.98 -0.72 -0.39
C ILE A 39 -6.31 -0.31 0.24
N LYS A 40 -7.35 -1.15 0.16
CA LYS A 40 -8.66 -0.86 0.76
C LYS A 40 -8.58 -0.53 2.24
N PHE A 41 -7.77 -1.28 2.98
CA PHE A 41 -7.58 -1.06 4.42
C PHE A 41 -6.96 0.30 4.75
N TYR A 42 -5.96 0.72 3.97
CA TYR A 42 -5.22 1.97 4.26
C TYR A 42 -5.81 3.22 3.60
N GLU A 43 -6.45 3.11 2.43
CA GLU A 43 -7.11 4.26 1.79
C GLU A 43 -8.45 4.58 2.45
N GLY A 44 -9.21 3.55 2.87
CA GLY A 44 -10.58 3.73 3.31
C GLY A 44 -11.51 4.16 2.15
N TRP A 45 -12.73 4.57 2.50
CA TRP A 45 -13.73 4.99 1.51
C TRP A 45 -13.68 6.49 1.25
N HIS A 46 -13.60 6.86 -0.01
CA HIS A 46 -13.63 8.25 -0.47
C HIS A 46 -14.99 8.59 -1.08
N ASP A 47 -15.70 9.48 -0.40
CA ASP A 47 -16.96 10.07 -0.89
C ASP A 47 -16.68 11.16 -1.91
N ILE A 48 -17.40 11.14 -3.05
CA ILE A 48 -17.16 12.08 -4.15
C ILE A 48 -17.35 13.55 -3.75
N LYS A 49 -18.28 13.85 -2.83
CA LYS A 49 -18.54 15.23 -2.40
C LYS A 49 -17.44 15.77 -1.46
N ARG A 50 -16.84 14.88 -0.65
CA ARG A 50 -15.90 15.26 0.42
C ARG A 50 -14.46 15.12 0.01
N ASN A 51 -14.16 14.17 -0.87
CA ASN A 51 -12.79 13.75 -1.16
C ASN A 51 -12.35 14.04 -2.60
N TYR A 52 -13.19 14.70 -3.42
CA TYR A 52 -12.82 15.01 -4.80
C TYR A 52 -11.41 15.63 -4.88
N PRO A 53 -10.56 15.21 -5.81
CA PRO A 53 -10.81 14.32 -6.95
C PRO A 53 -10.68 12.81 -6.64
N TYR A 54 -10.65 12.39 -5.36
CA TYR A 54 -10.54 10.98 -4.99
C TYR A 54 -11.92 10.38 -4.71
N ILE A 55 -12.17 9.16 -5.25
CA ILE A 55 -13.42 8.43 -5.09
C ILE A 55 -13.20 6.94 -4.80
N GLY A 56 -14.18 6.28 -4.20
CA GLY A 56 -14.15 4.85 -3.89
C GLY A 56 -12.95 4.49 -3.01
N TRP A 57 -12.08 3.62 -3.48
CA TRP A 57 -10.87 3.18 -2.76
C TRP A 57 -9.63 4.01 -3.14
N GLY A 58 -9.80 5.31 -3.37
CA GLY A 58 -8.69 6.23 -3.64
C GLY A 58 -8.36 6.42 -5.12
N HIS A 59 -9.28 6.09 -6.03
CA HIS A 59 -9.13 6.44 -7.44
C HIS A 59 -9.11 7.95 -7.62
N CYS A 60 -8.09 8.47 -8.31
CA CYS A 60 -7.99 9.88 -8.67
C CYS A 60 -8.68 10.12 -10.01
N VAL A 61 -9.83 10.79 -9.98
CA VAL A 61 -10.64 11.10 -11.17
C VAL A 61 -9.81 11.83 -12.22
N GLN A 62 -9.80 11.30 -13.45
CA GLN A 62 -9.08 11.86 -14.58
C GLN A 62 -9.94 12.88 -15.34
N PRO A 63 -9.35 13.83 -16.10
CA PRO A 63 -10.10 14.87 -16.83
C PRO A 63 -11.17 14.37 -17.80
N HIS A 64 -11.01 13.15 -18.31
CA HIS A 64 -11.96 12.53 -19.24
C HIS A 64 -13.06 11.70 -18.55
N GLU A 65 -12.98 11.54 -17.23
CA GLU A 65 -13.94 10.79 -16.44
C GLU A 65 -15.02 11.71 -15.86
N ASN A 66 -16.26 11.23 -15.83
CA ASN A 66 -17.41 12.01 -15.35
C ASN A 66 -18.21 11.20 -14.32
N PHE A 67 -17.76 11.24 -13.08
CA PHE A 67 -18.52 10.65 -11.97
C PHE A 67 -19.41 11.71 -11.31
N LYS A 68 -20.74 11.51 -11.38
CA LYS A 68 -21.73 12.44 -10.80
C LYS A 68 -22.22 12.03 -9.41
N LYS A 69 -21.98 10.79 -9.01
CA LYS A 69 -22.41 10.21 -7.73
C LYS A 69 -21.39 9.20 -7.22
N ASN A 70 -21.51 8.83 -5.94
CA ASN A 70 -20.69 7.79 -5.35
C ASN A 70 -20.81 6.46 -6.13
N LEU A 71 -19.67 5.75 -6.18
CA LEU A 71 -19.60 4.40 -6.75
C LEU A 71 -20.28 3.39 -5.81
N THR A 72 -20.81 2.30 -6.36
CA THR A 72 -21.09 1.10 -5.56
C THR A 72 -19.77 0.44 -5.12
N LEU A 73 -19.85 -0.46 -4.13
CA LEU A 73 -18.65 -1.21 -3.67
C LEU A 73 -18.04 -2.02 -4.80
N GLU A 74 -18.83 -2.64 -5.67
CA GLU A 74 -18.39 -3.42 -6.82
C GLU A 74 -17.72 -2.56 -7.88
N GLN A 75 -18.33 -1.39 -8.17
CA GLN A 75 -17.74 -0.42 -9.10
C GLN A 75 -16.37 0.07 -8.60
N ALA A 76 -16.30 0.44 -7.32
CA ALA A 76 -15.05 0.89 -6.71
C ALA A 76 -13.99 -0.23 -6.65
N ASP A 77 -14.38 -1.49 -6.40
CA ASP A 77 -13.47 -2.64 -6.44
C ASP A 77 -12.91 -2.86 -7.85
N SER A 78 -13.78 -2.83 -8.85
CA SER A 78 -13.39 -2.96 -10.25
C SER A 78 -12.41 -1.86 -10.67
N LEU A 79 -12.69 -0.60 -10.28
CA LEU A 79 -11.87 0.55 -10.59
C LEU A 79 -10.48 0.46 -9.92
N LEU A 80 -10.44 0.14 -8.61
CA LEU A 80 -9.18 -0.11 -7.89
C LEU A 80 -8.33 -1.18 -8.58
N ARG A 81 -8.94 -2.30 -8.99
CA ARG A 81 -8.23 -3.38 -9.68
C ARG A 81 -7.69 -2.96 -11.03
N SER A 82 -8.47 -2.15 -11.76
CA SER A 82 -8.04 -1.57 -13.04
C SER A 82 -6.82 -0.67 -12.85
N ASP A 83 -6.90 0.28 -11.91
CA ASP A 83 -5.81 1.19 -11.59
C ASP A 83 -4.53 0.44 -11.18
N LEU A 84 -4.68 -0.56 -10.29
CA LEU A 84 -3.55 -1.36 -9.84
C LEU A 84 -2.90 -2.12 -10.99
N ARG A 85 -3.67 -2.65 -11.95
CA ARG A 85 -3.12 -3.30 -13.16
C ARG A 85 -2.37 -2.30 -14.04
N ILE A 86 -2.89 -1.06 -14.19
CA ILE A 86 -2.20 0.01 -14.92
C ILE A 86 -0.85 0.28 -14.27
N PHE A 87 -0.80 0.45 -12.95
CA PHE A 87 0.46 0.65 -12.24
C PHE A 87 1.40 -0.57 -12.36
N CYS A 88 0.89 -1.81 -12.26
CA CYS A 88 1.69 -3.00 -12.52
C CYS A 88 2.31 -2.98 -13.94
N GLY A 89 1.56 -2.52 -14.93
CA GLY A 89 2.05 -2.32 -16.31
C GLY A 89 3.23 -1.35 -16.37
N MET A 90 3.15 -0.22 -15.66
CA MET A 90 4.24 0.77 -15.59
C MET A 90 5.53 0.20 -14.98
N PHE A 91 5.40 -0.75 -14.06
CA PHE A 91 6.52 -1.41 -13.38
C PHE A 91 6.85 -2.80 -13.92
N ARG A 92 6.27 -3.22 -15.07
CA ARG A 92 6.40 -4.57 -15.63
C ARG A 92 7.85 -5.06 -15.75
N LYS A 93 8.78 -4.18 -16.13
CA LYS A 93 10.19 -4.53 -16.29
C LYS A 93 10.89 -4.98 -15.00
N TYR A 94 10.30 -4.71 -13.84
CA TYR A 94 10.86 -5.08 -12.53
C TYR A 94 10.39 -6.46 -12.03
N GLY A 95 9.72 -7.24 -12.88
CA GLY A 95 9.37 -8.64 -12.63
C GLY A 95 8.64 -8.85 -11.31
N LYS A 96 9.24 -9.62 -10.40
CA LYS A 96 8.64 -9.98 -9.09
C LYS A 96 8.35 -8.76 -8.20
N ASP A 97 9.02 -7.64 -8.39
CA ASP A 97 8.84 -6.42 -7.61
C ASP A 97 7.74 -5.49 -8.18
N SER A 98 7.22 -5.80 -9.39
CA SER A 98 6.23 -4.98 -10.09
C SER A 98 5.01 -4.65 -9.23
N LEU A 99 4.43 -5.64 -8.55
CA LEU A 99 3.25 -5.44 -7.70
C LEU A 99 3.54 -4.61 -6.45
N LEU A 100 4.68 -4.83 -5.79
CA LEU A 100 5.11 -4.03 -4.64
C LEU A 100 5.28 -2.56 -5.02
N LEU A 101 5.94 -2.31 -6.16
CA LEU A 101 6.15 -0.96 -6.69
C LEU A 101 4.82 -0.31 -7.13
N ALA A 102 3.90 -1.08 -7.69
CA ALA A 102 2.56 -0.61 -8.07
C ALA A 102 1.74 -0.17 -6.84
N VAL A 103 1.76 -0.93 -5.75
CA VAL A 103 1.09 -0.58 -4.50
C VAL A 103 1.68 0.68 -3.88
N LEU A 104 3.00 0.82 -3.89
CA LEU A 104 3.66 2.05 -3.47
C LEU A 104 3.22 3.23 -4.33
N ALA A 105 3.24 3.09 -5.65
CA ALA A 105 2.87 4.12 -6.61
C ALA A 105 1.40 4.54 -6.50
N TYR A 106 0.51 3.61 -6.17
CA TYR A 106 -0.91 3.90 -5.91
C TYR A 106 -1.08 4.98 -4.83
N ASN A 107 -0.25 4.92 -3.78
CA ASN A 107 -0.32 5.89 -2.67
C ASN A 107 0.51 7.16 -2.91
N VAL A 108 1.72 7.05 -3.46
CA VAL A 108 2.64 8.20 -3.55
C VAL A 108 2.70 8.85 -4.93
N GLY A 109 2.07 8.23 -5.92
CA GLY A 109 2.17 8.57 -7.33
C GLY A 109 3.37 7.88 -8.02
N PRO A 110 3.21 7.43 -9.28
CA PRO A 110 4.23 6.63 -9.97
C PRO A 110 5.53 7.39 -10.23
N TYR A 111 5.46 8.68 -10.48
CA TYR A 111 6.64 9.49 -10.81
C TYR A 111 7.55 9.77 -9.61
N LYS A 112 7.05 9.67 -8.38
CA LYS A 112 7.92 9.71 -7.19
C LYS A 112 8.82 8.47 -7.08
N VAL A 113 8.40 7.37 -7.69
CA VAL A 113 9.16 6.12 -7.73
C VAL A 113 10.04 6.04 -8.97
N LEU A 114 9.43 6.21 -10.16
CA LEU A 114 10.11 6.12 -11.46
C LEU A 114 11.05 7.31 -11.73
N GLY A 115 10.72 8.46 -11.19
CA GLY A 115 11.26 9.73 -11.64
C GLY A 115 10.53 10.27 -12.87
N ASP A 116 10.69 11.55 -13.11
CA ASP A 116 10.34 12.21 -14.36
C ASP A 116 11.45 13.17 -14.77
N ARG A 117 11.41 13.63 -16.01
CA ARG A 117 12.47 14.52 -16.54
C ARG A 117 12.45 15.92 -15.94
N ARG A 118 11.37 16.33 -15.26
CA ARG A 118 11.15 17.72 -14.83
C ARG A 118 11.21 17.90 -13.31
N LYS A 119 10.57 17.02 -12.53
CA LYS A 119 10.29 17.26 -11.11
C LYS A 119 10.93 16.24 -10.17
N PHE A 120 10.95 14.96 -10.55
CA PHE A 120 11.38 13.89 -9.68
C PHE A 120 12.57 13.12 -10.26
N ARG A 121 13.62 12.95 -9.45
CA ARG A 121 14.67 11.98 -9.76
C ARG A 121 14.17 10.56 -9.49
N LYS A 122 14.70 9.59 -10.23
CA LYS A 122 14.47 8.15 -9.94
C LYS A 122 14.78 7.86 -8.47
N SER A 123 13.86 7.19 -7.78
CA SER A 123 14.01 6.89 -6.36
C SER A 123 15.22 5.98 -6.08
N ARG A 124 15.81 6.11 -4.89
CA ARG A 124 16.89 5.22 -4.43
C ARG A 124 16.44 3.77 -4.38
N LEU A 125 15.19 3.52 -3.97
CA LEU A 125 14.56 2.20 -4.01
C LEU A 125 14.69 1.57 -5.40
N LEU A 126 14.29 2.30 -6.43
CA LEU A 126 14.30 1.77 -7.79
C LEU A 126 15.72 1.57 -8.31
N GLN A 127 16.64 2.48 -7.97
CA GLN A 127 18.06 2.33 -8.31
C GLN A 127 18.66 1.07 -7.68
N LYS A 128 18.34 0.72 -6.42
CA LYS A 128 18.78 -0.52 -5.77
C LYS A 128 18.24 -1.76 -6.49
N ILE A 129 16.95 -1.78 -6.77
CA ILE A 129 16.32 -2.90 -7.50
C ILE A 129 16.97 -3.08 -8.89
N GLU A 130 17.26 -2.00 -9.60
CA GLU A 130 17.93 -2.05 -10.92
C GLU A 130 19.38 -2.58 -10.85
N ARG A 131 20.06 -2.46 -9.71
CA ARG A 131 21.36 -3.07 -9.45
C ARG A 131 21.27 -4.52 -8.94
N GLY A 132 20.06 -5.07 -8.80
CA GLY A 132 19.84 -6.42 -8.26
C GLY A 132 19.94 -6.52 -6.75
N GLU A 133 20.04 -5.39 -6.02
CA GLU A 133 20.10 -5.38 -4.56
C GLU A 133 18.74 -5.76 -3.96
N ARG A 134 18.78 -6.60 -2.92
CA ARG A 134 17.55 -7.10 -2.29
C ARG A 134 17.29 -6.52 -0.89
N ASP A 135 18.24 -5.83 -0.29
CA ASP A 135 18.12 -5.12 0.99
C ASP A 135 17.44 -3.76 0.82
N ILE A 136 16.21 -3.76 0.30
CA ILE A 136 15.45 -2.56 -0.11
C ILE A 136 14.56 -1.97 0.98
N GLU A 137 14.48 -2.60 2.14
CA GLU A 137 13.52 -2.22 3.20
C GLU A 137 13.66 -0.76 3.63
N ARG A 138 14.89 -0.30 3.84
CA ARG A 138 15.17 1.08 4.25
C ARG A 138 14.64 2.09 3.26
N GLU A 139 14.92 1.90 1.97
CA GLU A 139 14.51 2.79 0.88
C GLU A 139 12.99 2.75 0.67
N TYR A 140 12.36 1.60 0.86
CA TYR A 140 10.91 1.46 0.80
C TYR A 140 10.24 2.17 1.99
N LEU A 141 10.75 1.99 3.19
CA LEU A 141 10.24 2.63 4.41
C LEU A 141 10.41 4.15 4.40
N ASP A 142 11.38 4.70 3.64
CA ASP A 142 11.59 6.14 3.56
C ASP A 142 10.42 6.88 2.86
N PHE A 143 9.59 6.18 2.08
CA PHE A 143 8.33 6.70 1.55
C PHE A 143 7.23 6.95 2.61
N CYS A 144 7.60 7.05 3.87
CA CYS A 144 6.73 7.44 4.98
C CYS A 144 6.92 8.89 5.44
N ARG A 145 7.68 9.72 4.70
CA ARG A 145 7.97 11.10 5.11
C ARG A 145 7.05 12.13 4.48
N TRP A 146 6.65 13.10 5.28
CA TRP A 146 5.97 14.31 4.82
C TRP A 146 6.72 15.52 5.35
N LYS A 147 7.14 16.43 4.47
CA LYS A 147 7.97 17.62 4.82
C LYS A 147 9.17 17.25 5.72
N GLY A 148 9.87 16.15 5.37
CA GLY A 148 11.03 15.64 6.11
C GLY A 148 10.72 14.84 7.38
N LYS A 149 9.50 14.92 7.92
CA LYS A 149 9.09 14.22 9.15
C LYS A 149 8.51 12.84 8.84
N VAL A 150 8.84 11.84 9.65
CA VAL A 150 8.27 10.49 9.57
C VAL A 150 6.82 10.52 10.06
N ILE A 151 5.90 10.01 9.24
CA ILE A 151 4.49 9.83 9.59
C ILE A 151 4.29 8.36 10.00
N ALA A 152 3.99 8.13 11.29
CA ALA A 152 3.91 6.80 11.89
C ALA A 152 2.86 5.88 11.22
N SER A 153 1.69 6.42 10.84
CA SER A 153 0.64 5.67 10.13
C SER A 153 1.10 5.22 8.75
N ILE A 154 1.80 6.09 8.00
CA ILE A 154 2.36 5.75 6.68
C ILE A 154 3.48 4.74 6.83
N ARG A 155 4.33 4.86 7.86
CA ARG A 155 5.38 3.87 8.13
C ARG A 155 4.80 2.48 8.43
N ARG A 156 3.72 2.40 9.22
CA ARG A 156 3.00 1.14 9.45
C ARG A 156 2.48 0.54 8.13
N ARG A 157 1.90 1.37 7.26
CA ARG A 157 1.48 0.95 5.92
C ARG A 157 2.65 0.34 5.13
N ARG A 158 3.80 1.02 5.05
CA ARG A 158 4.99 0.51 4.33
C ARG A 158 5.46 -0.84 4.86
N ASN A 159 5.50 -1.00 6.20
CA ASN A 159 5.84 -2.29 6.81
C ASN A 159 4.85 -3.40 6.42
N THR A 160 3.56 -3.11 6.41
CA THR A 160 2.54 -4.08 6.00
C THR A 160 2.68 -4.45 4.52
N GLU A 161 2.89 -3.48 3.64
CA GLU A 161 3.09 -3.70 2.21
C GLU A 161 4.32 -4.60 1.95
N LEU A 162 5.46 -4.34 2.60
CA LEU A 162 6.65 -5.19 2.53
C LEU A 162 6.34 -6.61 2.98
N ARG A 163 5.75 -6.78 4.17
CA ARG A 163 5.42 -8.09 4.71
C ARG A 163 4.51 -8.92 3.81
N LEU A 164 3.53 -8.27 3.17
CA LEU A 164 2.54 -8.95 2.34
C LEU A 164 3.04 -9.28 0.93
N LEU A 165 3.91 -8.44 0.37
CA LEU A 165 4.17 -8.43 -1.08
C LEU A 165 5.64 -8.61 -1.45
N TYR A 166 6.58 -8.27 -0.54
CA TYR A 166 8.00 -8.39 -0.84
C TYR A 166 8.48 -9.85 -0.78
N LYS A 167 9.29 -10.22 -1.78
CA LYS A 167 10.00 -11.51 -1.84
C LYS A 167 11.48 -11.20 -2.02
N PRO A 168 12.30 -11.37 -0.99
CA PRO A 168 13.75 -11.13 -1.07
C PRO A 168 14.47 -12.03 -2.08
#